data_2056e5618720a62036d26f96f11b6d03
#
_entry.id   2056e5618720a62036d26f96f11b6d03
#
_cell.length_a   1.000
_cell.length_b   1.000
_cell.length_c   1.000
_cell.angle_alpha   90.00
_cell.angle_beta   90.00
_cell.angle_gamma   90.00
#
_symmetry.space_group_name_H-M   'P 1'
#
loop_
_entity.id
_entity.type
_entity.pdbx_description
1 polymer ?
#
loop_
_entity_poly.entity_id
_entity_poly.type
_entity_poly.pdbx_seq_one_letter_code
_entity_poly.pdbx_strand_id
1 'polypeptide(L)'
;FDNKNIGTGKTVTISSSYSGSDVSNYSITNQSSTTANVTARALTVSGITASDKSYDGSTTATLGTSNILYTGLVNGDDFSGSYTGSFNNANVASGKTVTISSTYSGDDVSNYSVTDQSSTTAAIVKKSLTATTSSSNKTYNGDATATTTLSFSGLVGSETLGQSVSSTFNNNCLLYTSPSPRDPL
;
A
#
# COMPACT_ATOMS: atom_id res chain seq x y z
N PHE A 1 -40.48 -14.51 -5.48
CA PHE A 1 -39.23 -15.29 -5.61
C PHE A 1 -39.02 -16.20 -4.40
N ASP A 2 -38.41 -17.35 -4.59
CA ASP A 2 -38.08 -18.30 -3.52
C ASP A 2 -37.04 -17.77 -2.51
N ASN A 3 -36.09 -16.94 -2.97
CA ASN A 3 -35.14 -16.22 -2.13
C ASN A 3 -34.61 -14.97 -2.87
N LYS A 4 -33.82 -14.12 -2.15
CA LYS A 4 -33.27 -12.86 -2.68
C LYS A 4 -32.07 -13.05 -3.64
N ASN A 5 -31.41 -14.19 -3.62
CA ASN A 5 -30.13 -14.40 -4.31
C ASN A 5 -30.27 -14.47 -5.82
N ILE A 6 -29.16 -14.16 -6.53
CA ILE A 6 -29.10 -14.30 -8.00
C ILE A 6 -29.44 -15.73 -8.44
N GLY A 7 -30.01 -15.86 -9.62
CA GLY A 7 -30.35 -17.17 -10.20
C GLY A 7 -31.23 -17.04 -11.44
N THR A 8 -31.19 -18.05 -12.26
CA THR A 8 -32.03 -18.16 -13.46
C THR A 8 -33.23 -19.06 -13.19
N GLY A 9 -34.38 -18.77 -13.83
CA GLY A 9 -35.57 -19.58 -13.72
C GLY A 9 -36.16 -19.70 -12.32
N LYS A 10 -35.94 -18.68 -11.46
CA LYS A 10 -36.44 -18.68 -10.10
C LYS A 10 -37.95 -18.57 -10.08
N THR A 11 -38.59 -19.35 -9.20
CA THR A 11 -40.05 -19.39 -9.08
C THR A 11 -40.56 -18.06 -8.51
N VAL A 12 -41.52 -17.48 -9.20
CA VAL A 12 -42.33 -16.35 -8.75
C VAL A 12 -43.73 -16.87 -8.42
N THR A 13 -44.11 -16.89 -7.16
CA THR A 13 -45.46 -17.23 -6.73
C THR A 13 -46.43 -16.10 -7.06
N ILE A 14 -47.56 -16.43 -7.62
CA ILE A 14 -48.60 -15.48 -8.01
C ILE A 14 -49.79 -15.69 -7.09
N SER A 15 -50.26 -14.61 -6.48
CA SER A 15 -51.53 -14.56 -5.73
C SER A 15 -52.46 -13.59 -6.44
N SER A 16 -53.64 -14.07 -6.84
CA SER A 16 -54.64 -13.28 -7.56
C SER A 16 -55.91 -13.13 -6.74
N SER A 17 -56.50 -11.97 -6.77
CA SER A 17 -57.84 -11.69 -6.20
C SER A 17 -58.68 -11.01 -7.24
N TYR A 18 -59.96 -11.31 -7.24
CA TYR A 18 -60.94 -10.79 -8.20
C TYR A 18 -62.11 -10.14 -7.44
N SER A 19 -62.60 -9.04 -7.97
CA SER A 19 -63.70 -8.30 -7.39
C SER A 19 -64.59 -7.69 -8.47
N GLY A 20 -65.84 -7.46 -8.17
CA GLY A 20 -66.85 -6.89 -9.07
C GLY A 20 -68.17 -7.66 -9.00
N SER A 21 -69.28 -7.02 -9.41
CA SER A 21 -70.64 -7.58 -9.34
C SER A 21 -70.82 -8.88 -10.10
N ASP A 22 -70.03 -9.07 -11.17
CA ASP A 22 -70.19 -10.17 -12.10
C ASP A 22 -69.20 -11.34 -11.88
N VAL A 23 -68.30 -11.22 -10.85
CA VAL A 23 -67.29 -12.26 -10.55
C VAL A 23 -67.90 -13.63 -10.31
N SER A 24 -69.07 -13.67 -9.69
CA SER A 24 -69.80 -14.93 -9.42
C SER A 24 -70.28 -15.66 -10.66
N ASN A 25 -70.30 -15.01 -11.80
CA ASN A 25 -70.74 -15.59 -13.07
C ASN A 25 -69.61 -16.42 -13.79
N TYR A 26 -68.34 -16.40 -13.22
CA TYR A 26 -67.19 -16.99 -13.84
C TYR A 26 -66.53 -18.05 -12.92
N SER A 27 -66.04 -19.11 -13.52
CA SER A 27 -65.10 -20.03 -12.89
C SER A 27 -63.69 -19.67 -13.33
N ILE A 28 -62.88 -19.18 -12.41
CA ILE A 28 -61.54 -18.63 -12.71
C ILE A 28 -60.48 -19.67 -12.35
N THR A 29 -59.69 -20.10 -13.33
CA THR A 29 -58.50 -20.91 -13.11
C THR A 29 -57.26 -20.00 -13.05
N ASN A 30 -56.58 -19.96 -11.91
CA ASN A 30 -55.44 -19.11 -11.71
C ASN A 30 -54.12 -19.78 -12.10
N GLN A 31 -53.23 -19.03 -12.70
CA GLN A 31 -51.80 -19.38 -12.75
C GLN A 31 -51.20 -19.11 -11.38
N SER A 32 -50.72 -20.15 -10.71
CA SER A 32 -50.14 -20.05 -9.35
C SER A 32 -48.66 -19.66 -9.29
N SER A 33 -47.95 -19.83 -10.43
CA SER A 33 -46.53 -19.51 -10.50
C SER A 33 -46.05 -19.19 -11.91
N THR A 34 -44.94 -18.48 -12.00
CA THR A 34 -44.15 -18.28 -13.22
C THR A 34 -42.66 -18.34 -12.85
N THR A 35 -41.77 -18.08 -13.79
CA THR A 35 -40.33 -18.02 -13.52
C THR A 35 -39.75 -16.69 -14.00
N ALA A 36 -38.71 -16.20 -13.28
CA ALA A 36 -37.94 -15.04 -13.68
C ALA A 36 -36.48 -15.18 -13.20
N ASN A 37 -35.62 -14.33 -13.70
CA ASN A 37 -34.21 -14.29 -13.27
C ASN A 37 -33.98 -13.16 -12.26
N VAL A 38 -33.07 -13.42 -11.31
CA VAL A 38 -32.45 -12.38 -10.49
C VAL A 38 -31.00 -12.28 -10.94
N THR A 39 -30.59 -11.10 -11.41
CA THR A 39 -29.26 -10.85 -11.95
C THR A 39 -28.38 -10.14 -10.93
N ALA A 40 -27.05 -10.31 -11.04
CA ALA A 40 -26.07 -9.66 -10.18
C ALA A 40 -26.21 -8.13 -10.24
N ARG A 41 -26.13 -7.49 -9.07
CA ARG A 41 -26.14 -6.05 -8.93
C ARG A 41 -24.71 -5.51 -9.11
N ALA A 42 -24.54 -4.42 -9.86
CA ALA A 42 -23.27 -3.74 -9.98
C ALA A 42 -22.86 -3.10 -8.63
N LEU A 43 -21.63 -3.36 -8.21
CA LEU A 43 -21.00 -2.77 -7.03
C LEU A 43 -19.66 -2.16 -7.42
N THR A 44 -19.43 -0.88 -7.10
CA THR A 44 -18.15 -0.21 -7.35
C THR A 44 -17.44 0.06 -6.04
N VAL A 45 -16.16 -0.33 -5.96
CA VAL A 45 -15.29 -0.06 -4.82
C VAL A 45 -14.38 1.11 -5.16
N SER A 46 -14.30 2.09 -4.26
CA SER A 46 -13.48 3.29 -4.41
C SER A 46 -13.05 3.86 -3.05
N GLY A 47 -12.20 4.90 -3.04
CA GLY A 47 -11.76 5.58 -1.82
C GLY A 47 -10.55 4.95 -1.14
N ILE A 48 -9.90 3.96 -1.76
CA ILE A 48 -8.66 3.38 -1.26
C ILE A 48 -7.50 4.31 -1.59
N THR A 49 -6.71 4.66 -0.60
CA THR A 49 -5.51 5.49 -0.72
C THR A 49 -4.26 4.69 -0.37
N ALA A 50 -3.08 5.20 -0.70
CA ALA A 50 -1.81 4.65 -0.25
C ALA A 50 -0.98 5.72 0.45
N SER A 51 -0.24 5.32 1.47
CA SER A 51 0.67 6.21 2.19
C SER A 51 2.05 6.25 1.54
N ASP A 52 2.69 7.41 1.56
CA ASP A 52 4.11 7.53 1.24
C ASP A 52 4.95 6.73 2.24
N LYS A 53 6.09 6.22 1.77
CA LYS A 53 7.02 5.52 2.64
C LYS A 53 8.46 5.93 2.40
N SER A 54 9.31 5.76 3.41
CA SER A 54 10.76 5.83 3.24
C SER A 54 11.27 4.55 2.56
N TYR A 55 12.30 4.69 1.72
CA TYR A 55 12.94 3.56 1.05
C TYR A 55 13.36 2.47 2.04
N ASP A 56 12.90 1.26 1.79
CA ASP A 56 13.16 0.06 2.61
C ASP A 56 13.51 -1.18 1.76
N GLY A 57 13.72 -0.98 0.44
CA GLY A 57 14.02 -2.06 -0.49
C GLY A 57 12.82 -2.91 -0.89
N SER A 58 11.63 -2.67 -0.34
CA SER A 58 10.43 -3.46 -0.63
C SER A 58 9.42 -2.71 -1.51
N THR A 59 8.54 -3.46 -2.17
CA THR A 59 7.42 -2.91 -2.95
C THR A 59 6.11 -2.87 -2.17
N THR A 60 6.05 -3.37 -0.94
CA THR A 60 4.82 -3.36 -0.13
C THR A 60 4.36 -1.94 0.15
N ALA A 61 3.09 -1.66 -0.10
CA ALA A 61 2.46 -0.38 0.17
C ALA A 61 1.44 -0.50 1.31
N THR A 62 1.42 0.50 2.20
CA THR A 62 0.39 0.62 3.23
C THR A 62 -0.80 1.34 2.63
N LEU A 63 -1.97 0.68 2.66
CA LEU A 63 -3.22 1.24 2.16
C LEU A 63 -4.03 1.90 3.28
N GLY A 64 -4.65 3.04 2.95
CA GLY A 64 -5.67 3.69 3.76
C GLY A 64 -7.06 3.20 3.31
N THR A 65 -7.77 2.52 4.21
CA THR A 65 -9.05 1.87 3.90
C THR A 65 -10.24 2.46 4.66
N SER A 66 -10.02 3.49 5.48
CA SER A 66 -11.06 4.11 6.31
C SER A 66 -12.16 4.85 5.52
N ASN A 67 -11.88 5.23 4.28
CA ASN A 67 -12.80 5.99 3.42
C ASN A 67 -13.31 5.16 2.23
N ILE A 68 -13.28 3.84 2.33
CA ILE A 68 -13.79 2.97 1.26
C ILE A 68 -15.29 3.20 1.10
N LEU A 69 -15.69 3.34 -0.17
CA LEU A 69 -17.08 3.44 -0.59
C LEU A 69 -17.45 2.19 -1.40
N TYR A 70 -18.54 1.55 -1.00
CA TYR A 70 -19.19 0.46 -1.72
C TYR A 70 -20.44 0.99 -2.40
N THR A 71 -20.27 1.60 -3.59
CA THR A 71 -21.41 2.17 -4.33
C THR A 71 -22.22 1.06 -4.98
N GLY A 72 -23.47 0.93 -4.58
CA GLY A 72 -24.39 -0.12 -5.03
C GLY A 72 -24.62 -1.24 -4.03
N LEU A 73 -23.91 -1.27 -2.90
CA LEU A 73 -24.19 -2.23 -1.83
C LEU A 73 -25.59 -2.02 -1.25
N VAL A 74 -26.31 -3.12 -1.05
CA VAL A 74 -27.63 -3.11 -0.39
C VAL A 74 -27.41 -3.09 1.12
N ASN A 75 -28.13 -2.20 1.80
CA ASN A 75 -28.02 -2.09 3.25
C ASN A 75 -28.46 -3.40 3.94
N GLY A 76 -27.61 -3.90 4.81
CA GLY A 76 -27.84 -5.13 5.56
C GLY A 76 -27.32 -6.41 4.88
N ASP A 77 -26.76 -6.32 3.66
CA ASP A 77 -26.08 -7.45 3.05
C ASP A 77 -24.72 -7.68 3.72
N ASP A 78 -24.35 -8.96 3.88
CA ASP A 78 -23.05 -9.37 4.38
C ASP A 78 -22.01 -9.33 3.25
N PHE A 79 -21.20 -8.25 3.28
CA PHE A 79 -20.15 -8.00 2.29
C PHE A 79 -18.95 -7.32 2.97
N SER A 80 -17.77 -7.89 2.83
CA SER A 80 -16.53 -7.31 3.33
C SER A 80 -15.39 -7.46 2.33
N GLY A 81 -14.45 -6.49 2.32
CA GLY A 81 -13.29 -6.48 1.44
C GLY A 81 -11.97 -6.47 2.20
N SER A 82 -10.98 -7.19 1.68
CA SER A 82 -9.58 -7.15 2.13
C SER A 82 -8.69 -6.70 0.98
N TYR A 83 -7.72 -5.83 1.27
CA TYR A 83 -6.94 -5.11 0.27
C TYR A 83 -5.46 -5.17 0.58
N THR A 84 -4.65 -5.42 -0.46
CA THR A 84 -3.18 -5.32 -0.39
C THR A 84 -2.68 -4.41 -1.49
N GLY A 85 -1.61 -3.67 -1.20
CA GLY A 85 -1.00 -2.71 -2.13
C GLY A 85 0.45 -3.06 -2.45
N SER A 86 0.85 -2.83 -3.70
CA SER A 86 2.22 -3.01 -4.13
C SER A 86 2.66 -1.89 -5.07
N PHE A 87 3.79 -1.26 -4.78
CA PHE A 87 4.45 -0.34 -5.71
C PHE A 87 4.98 -1.09 -6.93
N ASN A 88 5.02 -0.43 -8.09
CA ASN A 88 5.57 -0.99 -9.33
C ASN A 88 7.05 -1.39 -9.25
N ASN A 89 7.84 -0.77 -8.38
CA ASN A 89 9.20 -1.13 -7.99
C ASN A 89 9.58 -0.43 -6.68
N ALA A 90 10.71 -0.80 -6.06
CA ALA A 90 11.17 -0.24 -4.78
C ALA A 90 11.91 1.11 -4.90
N ASN A 91 12.19 1.61 -6.12
CA ASN A 91 13.00 2.81 -6.30
C ASN A 91 12.29 4.08 -5.83
N VAL A 92 13.08 5.03 -5.33
CA VAL A 92 12.63 6.35 -4.90
C VAL A 92 12.05 7.14 -6.09
N ALA A 93 10.82 7.56 -5.97
CA ALA A 93 10.14 8.49 -6.88
C ALA A 93 8.84 8.99 -6.24
N SER A 94 8.34 10.13 -6.70
CA SER A 94 6.99 10.64 -6.42
C SER A 94 5.96 10.08 -7.39
N GLY A 95 4.69 10.06 -6.98
CA GLY A 95 3.57 9.69 -7.87
C GLY A 95 3.67 8.27 -8.44
N LYS A 96 4.28 7.35 -7.71
CA LYS A 96 4.40 5.95 -8.14
C LYS A 96 3.07 5.25 -8.10
N THR A 97 2.79 4.43 -9.12
CA THR A 97 1.61 3.58 -9.11
C THR A 97 1.71 2.52 -8.01
N VAL A 98 0.66 2.43 -7.22
CA VAL A 98 0.40 1.34 -6.27
C VAL A 98 -0.75 0.51 -6.83
N THR A 99 -0.45 -0.72 -7.24
CA THR A 99 -1.47 -1.69 -7.65
C THR A 99 -2.19 -2.21 -6.42
N ILE A 100 -3.51 -2.28 -6.49
CA ILE A 100 -4.37 -2.79 -5.41
C ILE A 100 -4.88 -4.17 -5.83
N SER A 101 -4.74 -5.14 -4.94
CA SER A 101 -5.37 -6.45 -5.06
C SER A 101 -6.45 -6.57 -4.01
N SER A 102 -7.66 -6.94 -4.44
CA SER A 102 -8.86 -7.02 -3.60
C SER A 102 -9.34 -8.45 -3.50
N THR A 103 -9.86 -8.81 -2.33
CA THR A 103 -10.62 -10.06 -2.11
C THR A 103 -11.87 -9.73 -1.31
N TYR A 104 -12.96 -10.44 -1.59
CA TYR A 104 -14.26 -10.18 -0.97
C TYR A 104 -14.78 -11.43 -0.27
N SER A 105 -15.46 -11.24 0.85
CA SER A 105 -16.08 -12.29 1.67
C SER A 105 -17.43 -11.82 2.23
N GLY A 106 -18.26 -12.77 2.61
CA GLY A 106 -19.62 -12.58 3.10
C GLY A 106 -20.64 -13.40 2.31
N ASP A 107 -21.78 -13.66 2.90
CA ASP A 107 -22.80 -14.53 2.34
C ASP A 107 -23.46 -13.95 1.06
N ASP A 108 -23.43 -12.61 0.93
CA ASP A 108 -24.10 -11.90 -0.17
C ASP A 108 -23.17 -11.51 -1.33
N VAL A 109 -21.85 -11.80 -1.25
CA VAL A 109 -20.84 -11.41 -2.27
C VAL A 109 -21.23 -11.90 -3.67
N SER A 110 -21.77 -13.12 -3.77
CA SER A 110 -22.17 -13.72 -5.05
C SER A 110 -23.30 -12.96 -5.76
N ASN A 111 -24.04 -12.11 -5.03
CA ASN A 111 -25.13 -11.31 -5.58
C ASN A 111 -24.64 -10.03 -6.31
N TYR A 112 -23.32 -9.78 -6.33
CA TYR A 112 -22.72 -8.57 -6.87
C TYR A 112 -21.77 -8.86 -8.03
N SER A 113 -21.75 -7.95 -9.00
CA SER A 113 -20.69 -7.82 -10.00
C SER A 113 -19.79 -6.66 -9.56
N VAL A 114 -18.61 -6.99 -8.99
CA VAL A 114 -17.73 -6.00 -8.37
C VAL A 114 -16.81 -5.36 -9.42
N THR A 115 -16.72 -4.03 -9.39
CA THR A 115 -15.73 -3.25 -10.11
C THR A 115 -14.76 -2.66 -9.09
N ASP A 116 -13.51 -3.11 -9.13
CA ASP A 116 -12.46 -2.72 -8.19
C ASP A 116 -11.82 -1.37 -8.51
N GLN A 117 -11.36 -0.69 -7.46
CA GLN A 117 -10.31 0.29 -7.62
C GLN A 117 -8.96 -0.45 -7.78
N SER A 118 -8.46 -0.54 -9.00
CA SER A 118 -7.28 -1.34 -9.34
C SER A 118 -5.95 -0.70 -8.93
N SER A 119 -5.91 0.63 -8.70
CA SER A 119 -4.69 1.34 -8.36
C SER A 119 -4.93 2.66 -7.64
N THR A 120 -3.88 3.16 -7.02
CA THR A 120 -3.74 4.51 -6.47
C THR A 120 -2.29 4.98 -6.66
N THR A 121 -1.90 6.12 -6.08
CA THR A 121 -0.54 6.63 -6.16
C THR A 121 0.00 7.00 -4.79
N ALA A 122 1.32 6.83 -4.60
CA ALA A 122 2.05 7.28 -3.43
C ALA A 122 3.53 7.50 -3.78
N ALA A 123 4.34 8.02 -2.85
CA ALA A 123 5.76 8.22 -3.04
C ALA A 123 6.61 7.21 -2.26
N ILE A 124 7.78 6.87 -2.81
CA ILE A 124 8.88 6.31 -2.02
C ILE A 124 9.93 7.41 -1.92
N VAL A 125 10.17 7.89 -0.70
CA VAL A 125 11.14 8.95 -0.43
C VAL A 125 12.50 8.38 -0.02
N LYS A 126 13.56 9.18 -0.17
CA LYS A 126 14.92 8.77 0.21
C LYS A 126 14.98 8.46 1.71
N LYS A 127 15.64 7.35 2.03
CA LYS A 127 16.01 7.02 3.40
C LYS A 127 17.25 7.82 3.80
N SER A 128 17.25 8.37 5.01
CA SER A 128 18.41 9.07 5.55
C SER A 128 19.50 8.07 5.92
N LEU A 129 20.73 8.38 5.53
CA LEU A 129 21.93 7.66 5.91
C LEU A 129 22.83 8.57 6.73
N THR A 130 23.54 7.98 7.68
CA THR A 130 24.60 8.66 8.42
C THR A 130 25.96 8.15 7.95
N ALA A 131 26.80 9.09 7.52
CA ALA A 131 28.20 8.80 7.20
C ALA A 131 29.07 9.18 8.42
N THR A 132 29.91 8.26 8.85
CA THR A 132 30.86 8.49 9.95
C THR A 132 32.27 8.19 9.46
N THR A 133 33.22 9.02 9.89
CA THR A 133 34.63 8.85 9.57
C THR A 133 35.43 8.58 10.83
N SER A 134 36.46 7.74 10.71
CA SER A 134 37.47 7.56 11.73
C SER A 134 38.86 7.59 11.10
N SER A 135 39.81 8.23 11.76
CA SER A 135 41.20 8.32 11.27
C SER A 135 42.13 7.63 12.25
N SER A 136 43.12 6.95 11.70
CA SER A 136 44.17 6.29 12.50
C SER A 136 45.29 7.25 12.83
N ASN A 137 45.89 7.06 14.00
CA ASN A 137 47.17 7.69 14.33
C ASN A 137 48.24 7.23 13.38
N LYS A 138 49.21 8.09 13.04
CA LYS A 138 50.39 7.66 12.26
C LYS A 138 51.69 8.17 12.93
N THR A 139 52.76 7.46 12.65
CA THR A 139 54.13 7.90 12.97
C THR A 139 54.51 8.98 11.96
N TYR A 140 55.26 10.01 12.40
CA TYR A 140 55.76 11.04 11.52
C TYR A 140 56.62 10.46 10.39
N ASN A 141 56.26 10.84 9.18
CA ASN A 141 56.93 10.37 7.94
C ASN A 141 57.17 11.51 6.94
N GLY A 142 57.02 12.75 7.34
CA GLY A 142 57.27 13.93 6.50
C GLY A 142 56.12 14.37 5.60
N ASP A 143 54.97 13.68 5.60
CA ASP A 143 53.80 14.11 4.84
C ASP A 143 52.59 14.33 5.73
N ALA A 144 51.54 14.99 5.19
CA ALA A 144 50.29 15.27 5.86
C ALA A 144 49.18 14.29 5.57
N THR A 145 49.43 13.22 4.78
CA THR A 145 48.40 12.25 4.42
C THR A 145 47.89 11.51 5.67
N ALA A 146 46.57 11.39 5.81
CA ALA A 146 45.93 10.63 6.88
C ALA A 146 45.24 9.38 6.31
N THR A 147 45.23 8.30 7.09
CA THR A 147 44.40 7.13 6.78
C THR A 147 43.10 7.27 7.46
N THR A 148 42.02 7.43 6.67
CA THR A 148 40.65 7.62 7.16
C THR A 148 39.75 6.55 6.58
N THR A 149 38.90 5.95 7.40
CA THR A 149 37.82 5.06 7.00
C THR A 149 36.51 5.80 7.04
N LEU A 150 35.64 5.53 6.07
CA LEU A 150 34.29 6.03 5.98
C LEU A 150 33.32 4.85 6.11
N SER A 151 32.35 4.98 6.98
CA SER A 151 31.29 3.97 7.17
C SER A 151 29.92 4.60 7.08
N PHE A 152 28.93 3.83 6.63
CA PHE A 152 27.53 4.26 6.53
C PHE A 152 26.67 3.42 7.47
N SER A 153 25.75 4.08 8.16
CA SER A 153 24.67 3.43 8.90
C SER A 153 23.32 3.78 8.27
N GLY A 154 22.39 2.82 8.27
CA GLY A 154 21.03 3.01 7.73
C GLY A 154 20.83 2.42 6.34
N LEU A 155 21.82 1.78 5.71
CA LEU A 155 21.65 1.02 4.47
C LEU A 155 20.58 -0.09 4.64
N VAL A 156 19.94 -0.47 3.56
CA VAL A 156 18.91 -1.52 3.54
C VAL A 156 19.56 -2.84 3.15
N GLY A 157 19.34 -3.87 3.96
CA GLY A 157 19.83 -5.22 3.68
C GLY A 157 21.35 -5.25 3.47
N SER A 158 21.80 -5.79 2.35
CA SER A 158 23.21 -5.92 1.97
C SER A 158 23.65 -4.86 0.95
N GLU A 159 22.92 -3.74 0.83
CA GLU A 159 23.30 -2.66 -0.10
C GLU A 159 24.65 -2.05 0.29
N THR A 160 25.41 -1.65 -0.72
CA THR A 160 26.72 -0.99 -0.56
C THR A 160 26.74 0.30 -1.36
N LEU A 161 27.47 1.29 -0.83
CA LEU A 161 27.76 2.52 -1.57
C LEU A 161 29.24 2.56 -1.92
N GLY A 162 29.52 2.87 -3.19
CA GLY A 162 30.88 3.21 -3.61
C GLY A 162 31.31 4.48 -2.89
N GLN A 163 32.53 4.49 -2.34
CA GLN A 163 33.05 5.59 -1.57
C GLN A 163 34.49 5.91 -1.93
N SER A 164 34.86 7.16 -1.88
CA SER A 164 36.25 7.60 -1.85
C SER A 164 36.40 8.64 -0.74
N VAL A 165 37.45 8.55 0.02
CA VAL A 165 37.79 9.52 1.07
C VAL A 165 39.25 9.91 0.93
N SER A 166 39.53 11.20 0.94
CA SER A 166 40.88 11.73 1.06
C SER A 166 40.95 12.60 2.33
N SER A 167 42.02 12.48 3.07
CA SER A 167 42.19 13.21 4.33
C SER A 167 43.65 13.58 4.53
N THR A 168 43.85 14.75 5.11
CA THR A 168 45.16 15.28 5.47
C THR A 168 45.14 15.83 6.87
N PHE A 169 46.26 15.71 7.56
CA PHE A 169 46.46 16.47 8.79
C PHE A 169 46.57 17.95 8.46
N ASN A 170 46.14 18.80 9.38
CA ASN A 170 46.15 20.26 9.21
C ASN A 170 47.54 20.80 8.97
N ASN A 171 48.56 20.19 9.57
CA ASN A 171 49.97 20.43 9.28
C ASN A 171 50.79 19.15 9.52
N ASN A 172 51.97 19.04 8.95
CA ASN A 172 52.92 17.94 9.14
C ASN A 172 54.03 18.27 10.15
N CYS A 173 53.95 19.38 10.84
CA CYS A 173 54.91 19.76 11.85
C CYS A 173 54.49 19.27 13.24
N LEU A 174 55.43 18.63 13.96
CA LEU A 174 55.32 18.49 15.40
C LEU A 174 55.45 19.90 16.03
N LEU A 175 54.49 20.28 16.88
CA LEU A 175 54.63 21.47 17.69
C LEU A 175 55.80 21.23 18.68
N TYR A 176 57.01 21.59 18.30
CA TYR A 176 58.11 21.65 19.24
C TYR A 176 57.82 22.87 20.15
N THR A 177 57.39 22.64 21.37
CA THR A 177 57.66 23.60 22.44
C THR A 177 59.16 23.51 22.72
N SER A 178 59.91 24.40 22.10
CA SER A 178 61.31 24.58 22.44
C SER A 178 61.44 24.78 23.97
N PRO A 179 62.21 23.98 24.68
CA PRO A 179 62.56 24.34 26.04
C PRO A 179 63.32 25.68 25.97
N SER A 180 62.83 26.66 26.74
CA SER A 180 63.55 27.93 26.94
C SER A 180 65.01 27.67 27.28
N PRO A 181 65.96 28.30 26.58
CA PRO A 181 67.36 28.22 26.99
C PRO A 181 67.48 28.73 28.43
N ARG A 182 67.88 27.87 29.36
CA ARG A 182 68.32 28.30 30.64
C ARG A 182 69.59 29.12 30.41
N ASP A 183 69.54 30.37 30.77
CA ASP A 183 70.75 31.17 30.91
C ASP A 183 71.76 30.46 31.81
N PRO A 184 73.02 30.30 31.38
CA PRO A 184 74.05 29.88 32.25
C PRO A 184 74.48 31.10 33.10
N LEU A 185 74.56 30.91 34.41
CA LEU A 185 75.19 31.79 35.35
C LEU A 185 76.68 32.04 35.03
#